data_fe192b548f4131518c6df61400bd40d0
#
_entry.id   fe192b548f4131518c6df61400bd40d0
#
_cell.length_a   1.000
_cell.length_b   1.000
_cell.length_c   1.000
_cell.angle_alpha   90.00
_cell.angle_beta   90.00
_cell.angle_gamma   90.00
#
_symmetry.space_group_name_H-M   'P 1'
#
loop_
_entity.id
_entity.type
_entity.pdbx_description
1 polymer ?
#
loop_
_entity_poly.entity_id
_entity_poly.type
_entity_poly.pdbx_seq_one_letter_code
_entity_poly.pdbx_strand_id
1 'polypeptide(L)'
;MRIVSISPFMPYAGIHHAGGELFRRHAQIVTQAHDLVVVSTSRPSNEIALTKEPSAPYRRILVTPRSRAGAARPQVRRSPVSRAVSFMTMGPFWRGILADEATLAELRTADRIELQWFDAVVLAPRLRRLVPGTPLIGVFHDVVSQGHLRRLFGRRVALRHRMLSFVRLLFAVPLERRALRALDTAVVLSEKDRAFLTRRGGGARIVVVPLPLDDEDMPSEPRQQPPTGSDVLFVGALWRAENQDAARWLLAEIWPRVRGVVPDARLVLAGAEPTAALLEEAGRRESVEVTGYVESLSPYYRRASVVVVPVRLGAGVKVKTVAALLWGLPVVTTTTGAEGVAGPEVFFAVEDDAVRFADAVVRALTDPVAAAEAGARAHRWSRGSYSASNYARVLDRIYG
;
A
#
# COMPACT_ATOMS: atom_id res chain seq x y z
N MET A 1 24.37 8.85 8.73
CA MET A 1 23.45 9.68 9.52
C MET A 1 22.63 8.79 10.42
N ARG A 2 22.17 9.35 11.55
CA ARG A 2 21.21 8.70 12.44
C ARG A 2 19.78 9.08 12.06
N ILE A 3 18.98 8.12 11.67
CA ILE A 3 17.57 8.30 11.26
C ILE A 3 16.67 7.62 12.31
N VAL A 4 15.70 8.36 12.83
CA VAL A 4 14.68 7.82 13.72
C VAL A 4 13.35 7.75 12.98
N SER A 5 12.84 6.55 12.75
CA SER A 5 11.57 6.33 12.05
C SER A 5 10.47 5.95 13.02
N ILE A 6 9.46 6.82 13.17
CA ILE A 6 8.29 6.58 14.02
C ILE A 6 7.19 5.95 13.17
N SER A 7 6.72 4.78 13.58
CA SER A 7 5.78 3.96 12.81
C SER A 7 4.70 3.34 13.70
N PRO A 8 3.45 3.20 13.21
CA PRO A 8 2.43 2.40 13.90
C PRO A 8 2.75 0.90 13.87
N PHE A 9 3.59 0.45 12.92
CA PHE A 9 3.96 -0.94 12.74
C PHE A 9 5.47 -1.14 12.88
N MET A 10 5.88 -2.22 13.56
CA MET A 10 7.28 -2.67 13.57
C MET A 10 7.48 -3.59 12.34
N PRO A 11 8.43 -3.30 11.44
CA PRO A 11 8.65 -4.15 10.28
C PRO A 11 9.36 -5.46 10.66
N TYR A 12 9.00 -6.57 9.98
CA TYR A 12 9.64 -7.87 10.11
C TYR A 12 9.33 -8.75 8.90
N ALA A 13 10.14 -9.78 8.66
CA ALA A 13 9.94 -10.73 7.58
C ALA A 13 8.64 -11.53 7.74
N GLY A 14 7.84 -11.62 6.68
CA GLY A 14 6.55 -12.31 6.69
C GLY A 14 5.40 -11.50 7.29
N ILE A 15 5.51 -10.18 7.38
CA ILE A 15 4.39 -9.32 7.77
C ILE A 15 3.26 -9.40 6.74
N HIS A 16 2.04 -9.71 7.20
CA HIS A 16 0.91 -10.09 6.31
C HIS A 16 0.23 -8.93 5.56
N HIS A 17 0.76 -7.72 5.58
CA HIS A 17 0.17 -6.60 4.85
C HIS A 17 1.21 -5.81 4.04
N ALA A 18 0.82 -5.40 2.83
CA ALA A 18 1.70 -4.75 1.86
C ALA A 18 2.46 -3.52 2.43
N GLY A 19 1.79 -2.68 3.23
CA GLY A 19 2.43 -1.51 3.83
C GLY A 19 3.57 -1.89 4.78
N GLY A 20 3.40 -2.95 5.58
CA GLY A 20 4.45 -3.43 6.48
C GLY A 20 5.66 -3.98 5.71
N GLU A 21 5.41 -4.74 4.64
CA GLU A 21 6.47 -5.25 3.77
C GLU A 21 7.23 -4.11 3.08
N LEU A 22 6.52 -3.09 2.61
CA LEU A 22 7.14 -1.90 2.05
C LEU A 22 8.02 -1.16 3.04
N PHE A 23 7.57 -1.04 4.30
CA PHE A 23 8.36 -0.42 5.35
C PHE A 23 9.57 -1.29 5.74
N ARG A 24 9.45 -2.62 5.69
CA ARG A 24 10.57 -3.54 5.88
C ARG A 24 11.65 -3.33 4.80
N ARG A 25 11.25 -3.27 3.54
CA ARG A 25 12.16 -2.98 2.41
C ARG A 25 12.80 -1.60 2.53
N HIS A 26 12.02 -0.59 2.92
CA HIS A 26 12.55 0.75 3.24
C HIS A 26 13.62 0.67 4.32
N ALA A 27 13.34 0.01 5.45
CA ALA A 27 14.31 -0.14 6.53
C ALA A 27 15.59 -0.86 6.09
N GLN A 28 15.47 -1.92 5.28
CA GLN A 28 16.63 -2.63 4.73
C GLN A 28 17.48 -1.75 3.80
N ILE A 29 16.86 -0.94 2.96
CA ILE A 29 17.58 -0.02 2.05
C ILE A 29 18.27 1.08 2.86
N VAL A 30 17.57 1.69 3.81
CA VAL A 30 18.10 2.78 4.64
C VAL A 30 19.32 2.31 5.45
N THR A 31 19.27 1.10 6.01
CA THR A 31 20.37 0.54 6.84
C THR A 31 21.63 0.19 6.06
N GLN A 32 21.61 0.19 4.74
CA GLN A 32 22.82 0.02 3.93
C GLN A 32 23.78 1.23 4.03
N ALA A 33 23.25 2.42 4.33
CA ALA A 33 24.03 3.66 4.36
C ALA A 33 23.86 4.48 5.67
N HIS A 34 22.86 4.17 6.50
CA HIS A 34 22.49 4.96 7.66
C HIS A 34 22.22 4.12 8.91
N ASP A 35 22.41 4.71 10.10
CA ASP A 35 21.98 4.13 11.38
C ASP A 35 20.49 4.39 11.58
N LEU A 36 19.67 3.34 11.57
CA LEU A 36 18.22 3.43 11.67
C LEU A 36 17.72 2.96 13.05
N VAL A 37 16.88 3.78 13.66
CA VAL A 37 16.11 3.42 14.87
C VAL A 37 14.62 3.45 14.53
N VAL A 38 13.92 2.33 14.71
CA VAL A 38 12.48 2.25 14.51
C VAL A 38 11.76 2.30 15.85
N VAL A 39 10.91 3.31 16.03
CA VAL A 39 10.07 3.50 17.23
C VAL A 39 8.64 3.17 16.90
N SER A 40 8.05 2.22 17.65
CA SER A 40 6.66 1.79 17.44
C SER A 40 5.91 1.61 18.77
N THR A 41 4.60 1.42 18.69
CA THR A 41 3.79 1.13 19.89
C THR A 41 4.00 -0.30 20.36
N SER A 42 4.16 -0.50 21.68
CA SER A 42 4.08 -1.84 22.29
C SER A 42 2.65 -2.37 22.17
N ARG A 43 2.49 -3.40 21.36
CA ARG A 43 1.28 -4.21 21.18
C ARG A 43 1.68 -5.58 20.58
N PRO A 44 0.87 -6.63 20.78
CA PRO A 44 1.21 -7.99 20.33
C PRO A 44 1.63 -8.07 18.86
N SER A 45 0.96 -7.31 17.98
CA SER A 45 1.30 -7.27 16.54
C SER A 45 2.67 -6.66 16.23
N ASN A 46 3.25 -5.86 17.12
CA ASN A 46 4.58 -5.26 16.96
C ASN A 46 5.64 -6.03 17.76
N GLU A 47 5.24 -6.63 18.88
CA GLU A 47 6.13 -7.46 19.71
C GLU A 47 6.57 -8.74 18.98
N ILE A 48 5.70 -9.29 18.13
CA ILE A 48 6.02 -10.45 17.28
C ILE A 48 7.23 -10.19 16.36
N ALA A 49 7.50 -8.94 15.99
CA ALA A 49 8.67 -8.58 15.19
C ALA A 49 9.99 -8.91 15.89
N LEU A 50 10.02 -8.85 17.23
CA LEU A 50 11.23 -9.17 18.00
C LEU A 50 11.60 -10.64 17.93
N THR A 51 10.60 -11.51 17.80
CA THR A 51 10.78 -12.97 17.71
C THR A 51 10.95 -13.46 16.28
N LYS A 52 10.24 -12.82 15.32
CA LYS A 52 10.29 -13.22 13.90
C LYS A 52 11.56 -12.78 13.19
N GLU A 53 12.15 -11.68 13.60
CA GLU A 53 13.39 -11.15 13.01
C GLU A 53 14.32 -10.63 14.13
N PRO A 54 14.90 -11.51 14.97
CA PRO A 54 15.70 -11.10 16.11
C PRO A 54 16.94 -10.28 15.72
N SER A 55 17.53 -10.57 14.58
CA SER A 55 18.75 -9.93 14.05
C SER A 55 18.47 -8.86 13.00
N ALA A 56 17.42 -8.04 13.19
CA ALA A 56 17.16 -6.93 12.28
C ALA A 56 18.35 -5.94 12.23
N PRO A 57 18.71 -5.41 11.05
CA PRO A 57 19.88 -4.54 10.89
C PRO A 57 19.63 -3.10 11.44
N TYR A 58 18.58 -2.88 12.20
CA TYR A 58 18.19 -1.60 12.81
C TYR A 58 17.78 -1.80 14.27
N ARG A 59 17.92 -0.73 15.06
CA ARG A 59 17.46 -0.74 16.45
C ARG A 59 15.96 -0.57 16.54
N ARG A 60 15.35 -1.23 17.51
CA ARG A 60 13.89 -1.27 17.70
C ARG A 60 13.53 -0.82 19.11
N ILE A 61 12.60 0.14 19.20
CA ILE A 61 12.06 0.63 20.47
C ILE A 61 10.54 0.45 20.45
N LEU A 62 10.01 -0.27 21.42
CA LEU A 62 8.58 -0.44 21.63
C LEU A 62 8.12 0.41 22.81
N VAL A 63 7.37 1.45 22.50
CA VAL A 63 6.87 2.41 23.48
C VAL A 63 5.49 2.00 23.97
N THR A 64 5.33 1.88 25.28
CA THR A 64 4.02 1.59 25.90
C THR A 64 3.13 2.84 25.89
N PRO A 65 1.95 2.78 25.23
CA PRO A 65 1.01 3.91 25.22
C PRO A 65 0.50 4.23 26.62
N ARG A 66 0.54 5.51 27.03
CA ARG A 66 0.09 5.95 28.35
C ARG A 66 -1.26 6.68 28.28
N SER A 67 -2.20 6.35 29.16
CA SER A 67 -3.42 7.13 29.37
C SER A 67 -3.13 8.42 30.16
N ARG A 68 -4.05 9.41 30.17
CA ARG A 68 -3.92 10.55 31.09
C ARG A 68 -4.00 10.03 32.53
N ALA A 69 -3.04 10.41 33.37
CA ALA A 69 -3.12 10.15 34.82
C ALA A 69 -4.40 10.79 35.38
N GLY A 70 -5.18 10.02 36.13
CA GLY A 70 -6.47 10.50 36.72
C GLY A 70 -7.73 10.11 35.96
N ALA A 71 -7.66 9.58 34.77
CA ALA A 71 -8.80 8.92 34.16
C ALA A 71 -8.92 7.50 34.74
N ALA A 72 -9.61 7.35 35.87
CA ALA A 72 -10.23 6.07 36.29
C ALA A 72 -10.87 5.49 35.03
N ARG A 73 -10.69 4.20 34.77
CA ARG A 73 -11.33 3.51 33.63
C ARG A 73 -12.82 3.75 33.68
N PRO A 74 -13.42 4.67 32.92
CA PRO A 74 -14.85 4.65 32.76
C PRO A 74 -15.11 3.55 31.74
N GLN A 75 -15.86 2.54 32.09
CA GLN A 75 -16.60 1.68 31.16
C GLN A 75 -17.67 2.52 30.39
N VAL A 76 -17.41 3.79 30.16
CA VAL A 76 -18.23 4.62 29.28
C VAL A 76 -17.98 4.07 27.86
N ARG A 77 -19.02 3.50 27.27
CA ARG A 77 -19.11 3.21 25.83
C ARG A 77 -18.70 4.49 25.10
N ARG A 78 -17.41 4.58 24.73
CA ARG A 78 -16.91 5.72 23.96
C ARG A 78 -17.72 5.79 22.68
N SER A 79 -18.30 6.94 22.39
CA SER A 79 -19.03 7.15 21.13
C SER A 79 -18.13 6.81 19.94
N PRO A 80 -18.68 6.36 18.81
CA PRO A 80 -17.91 6.12 17.60
C PRO A 80 -17.04 7.31 17.20
N VAL A 81 -17.51 8.52 17.44
CA VAL A 81 -16.79 9.78 17.19
C VAL A 81 -15.57 9.91 18.12
N SER A 82 -15.72 9.64 19.44
CA SER A 82 -14.59 9.75 20.37
C SER A 82 -13.53 8.68 20.13
N ARG A 83 -13.91 7.49 19.64
CA ARG A 83 -12.97 6.46 19.17
C ARG A 83 -12.22 6.90 17.90
N ALA A 84 -12.93 7.48 16.94
CA ALA A 84 -12.34 7.99 15.72
C ALA A 84 -11.34 9.13 16.01
N VAL A 85 -11.67 10.07 16.89
CA VAL A 85 -10.79 11.19 17.29
C VAL A 85 -9.59 10.68 18.09
N SER A 86 -9.77 9.73 19.00
CA SER A 86 -8.65 9.15 19.77
C SER A 86 -7.69 8.36 18.90
N PHE A 87 -8.19 7.67 17.90
CA PHE A 87 -7.38 6.98 16.89
C PHE A 87 -6.59 7.98 16.03
N MET A 88 -7.20 9.10 15.64
CA MET A 88 -6.56 10.13 14.80
C MET A 88 -5.53 11.00 15.53
N THR A 89 -5.43 10.97 16.84
CA THR A 89 -4.54 11.91 17.56
C THR A 89 -3.27 11.29 18.10
N MET A 90 -3.12 9.96 18.07
CA MET A 90 -1.98 9.21 18.62
C MET A 90 -1.55 9.70 20.04
N GLY A 91 -2.49 10.29 20.77
CA GLY A 91 -2.23 10.92 22.07
C GLY A 91 -1.63 9.99 23.12
N PRO A 92 -2.12 8.76 23.31
CA PRO A 92 -1.52 7.79 24.22
C PRO A 92 -0.08 7.41 23.85
N PHE A 93 0.19 7.21 22.57
CA PHE A 93 1.53 6.91 22.06
C PHE A 93 2.49 8.08 22.28
N TRP A 94 2.06 9.30 21.96
CA TRP A 94 2.85 10.50 22.23
C TRP A 94 3.23 10.65 23.72
N ARG A 95 2.30 10.37 24.64
CA ARG A 95 2.62 10.39 26.09
C ARG A 95 3.57 9.27 26.48
N GLY A 96 3.51 8.13 25.81
CA GLY A 96 4.49 7.06 25.95
C GLY A 96 5.89 7.52 25.55
N ILE A 97 6.02 8.14 24.38
CA ILE A 97 7.29 8.71 23.87
C ILE A 97 7.87 9.71 24.89
N LEU A 98 7.05 10.64 25.40
CA LEU A 98 7.50 11.64 26.38
C LEU A 98 7.93 11.05 27.72
N ALA A 99 7.55 9.83 28.02
CA ALA A 99 7.86 9.16 29.28
C ALA A 99 8.95 8.07 29.13
N ASP A 100 9.46 7.91 27.92
CA ASP A 100 10.52 6.94 27.61
C ASP A 100 11.81 7.67 27.27
N GLU A 101 12.73 7.70 28.25
CA GLU A 101 13.99 8.47 28.12
C GLU A 101 14.86 7.96 26.97
N ALA A 102 14.84 6.67 26.70
CA ALA A 102 15.58 6.09 25.59
C ALA A 102 15.08 6.63 24.24
N THR A 103 13.75 6.66 24.04
CA THR A 103 13.15 7.28 22.84
C THR A 103 13.46 8.77 22.75
N LEU A 104 13.38 9.50 23.85
CA LEU A 104 13.69 10.94 23.86
C LEU A 104 15.16 11.22 23.51
N ALA A 105 16.09 10.38 23.99
CA ALA A 105 17.52 10.50 23.66
C ALA A 105 17.75 10.29 22.16
N GLU A 106 17.10 9.25 21.56
CA GLU A 106 17.19 9.02 20.12
C GLU A 106 16.63 10.18 19.30
N LEU A 107 15.47 10.70 19.67
CA LEU A 107 14.86 11.84 18.96
C LEU A 107 15.71 13.12 19.02
N ARG A 108 16.41 13.37 20.14
CA ARG A 108 17.27 14.55 20.31
C ARG A 108 18.59 14.45 19.56
N THR A 109 19.06 13.23 19.31
CA THR A 109 20.34 12.97 18.61
C THR A 109 20.15 12.57 17.15
N ALA A 110 18.90 12.52 16.67
CA ALA A 110 18.58 12.18 15.29
C ALA A 110 19.02 13.29 14.32
N ASP A 111 19.70 12.91 13.24
CA ASP A 111 19.97 13.78 12.10
C ASP A 111 18.69 14.02 11.28
N ARG A 112 17.80 13.03 11.23
CA ARG A 112 16.50 13.07 10.54
C ARG A 112 15.46 12.26 11.31
N ILE A 113 14.21 12.72 11.28
CA ILE A 113 13.07 11.96 11.84
C ILE A 113 12.05 11.70 10.74
N GLU A 114 11.72 10.45 10.56
CA GLU A 114 10.68 9.98 9.66
C GLU A 114 9.40 9.63 10.41
N LEU A 115 8.27 9.96 9.80
CA LEU A 115 6.94 9.69 10.32
C LEU A 115 6.19 8.83 9.29
N GLN A 116 6.09 7.54 9.59
CA GLN A 116 5.51 6.56 8.67
C GLN A 116 4.00 6.46 8.88
N TRP A 117 3.22 6.55 7.82
CA TRP A 117 1.76 6.63 7.80
C TRP A 117 1.18 7.87 8.45
N PHE A 118 -0.06 8.17 8.10
CA PHE A 118 -0.81 9.29 8.66
C PHE A 118 -0.84 9.29 10.19
N ASP A 119 -0.91 8.11 10.82
CA ASP A 119 -0.92 7.96 12.27
C ASP A 119 0.32 8.57 12.94
N ALA A 120 1.52 8.38 12.37
CA ALA A 120 2.73 9.03 12.88
C ALA A 120 2.86 10.47 12.37
N VAL A 121 2.47 10.75 11.13
CA VAL A 121 2.56 12.08 10.51
C VAL A 121 1.80 13.14 11.33
N VAL A 122 0.68 12.80 11.96
CA VAL A 122 -0.06 13.73 12.83
C VAL A 122 0.72 14.16 14.09
N LEU A 123 1.84 13.51 14.41
CA LEU A 123 2.73 13.89 15.50
C LEU A 123 3.69 15.01 15.11
N ALA A 124 3.87 15.31 13.81
CA ALA A 124 4.83 16.31 13.33
C ALA A 124 4.78 17.66 14.07
N PRO A 125 3.61 18.28 14.34
CA PRO A 125 3.57 19.55 15.08
C PRO A 125 4.07 19.46 16.52
N ARG A 126 4.00 18.28 17.14
CA ARG A 126 4.51 18.04 18.50
C ARG A 126 6.01 17.80 18.50
N LEU A 127 6.48 17.02 17.51
CA LEU A 127 7.90 16.77 17.30
C LEU A 127 8.66 18.06 16.96
N ARG A 128 8.10 18.90 16.10
CA ARG A 128 8.69 20.21 15.76
C ARG A 128 8.93 21.09 17.00
N ARG A 129 8.09 20.98 18.04
CA ARG A 129 8.29 21.68 19.32
C ARG A 129 9.33 21.00 20.20
N LEU A 130 9.45 19.67 20.13
CA LEU A 130 10.39 18.89 20.92
C LEU A 130 11.82 18.98 20.37
N VAL A 131 11.94 18.93 19.05
CA VAL A 131 13.21 18.94 18.30
C VAL A 131 13.15 19.95 17.14
N PRO A 132 13.20 21.26 17.41
CA PRO A 132 12.91 22.29 16.43
C PRO A 132 13.91 22.34 15.26
N GLY A 133 15.17 21.93 15.49
CA GLY A 133 16.25 21.95 14.49
C GLY A 133 16.33 20.68 13.62
N THR A 134 15.70 19.59 14.01
CA THR A 134 15.80 18.33 13.30
C THR A 134 14.82 18.28 12.12
N PRO A 135 15.27 17.97 10.88
CA PRO A 135 14.40 17.81 9.73
C PRO A 135 13.39 16.67 9.92
N LEU A 136 12.12 16.98 9.67
CA LEU A 136 10.98 16.05 9.79
C LEU A 136 10.48 15.64 8.40
N ILE A 137 10.45 14.35 8.15
CA ILE A 137 10.00 13.73 6.89
C ILE A 137 8.72 12.97 7.17
N GLY A 138 7.61 13.34 6.53
CA GLY A 138 6.35 12.61 6.64
C GLY A 138 6.14 11.69 5.44
N VAL A 139 5.99 10.38 5.66
CA VAL A 139 5.76 9.40 4.61
C VAL A 139 4.27 9.03 4.56
N PHE A 140 3.59 9.50 3.54
CA PHE A 140 2.17 9.26 3.30
C PHE A 140 2.00 8.02 2.42
N HIS A 141 1.84 6.85 3.05
CA HIS A 141 1.54 5.61 2.32
C HIS A 141 0.19 5.68 1.59
N ASP A 142 -0.77 6.40 2.20
CA ASP A 142 -2.06 6.78 1.63
C ASP A 142 -2.42 8.20 2.07
N VAL A 143 -3.05 8.97 1.20
CA VAL A 143 -3.64 10.26 1.57
C VAL A 143 -5.05 10.02 2.13
N VAL A 144 -5.18 10.03 3.45
CA VAL A 144 -6.40 9.63 4.17
C VAL A 144 -7.61 10.46 3.75
N SER A 145 -7.45 11.78 3.60
CA SER A 145 -8.55 12.65 3.16
C SER A 145 -9.02 12.35 1.74
N GLN A 146 -8.12 11.94 0.83
CA GLN A 146 -8.48 11.52 -0.53
C GLN A 146 -9.34 10.23 -0.49
N GLY A 147 -8.95 9.25 0.33
CA GLY A 147 -9.72 8.02 0.50
C GLY A 147 -11.13 8.27 1.05
N HIS A 148 -11.27 9.20 2.01
CA HIS A 148 -12.59 9.57 2.55
C HIS A 148 -13.42 10.37 1.53
N LEU A 149 -12.84 11.27 0.75
CA LEU A 149 -13.54 11.99 -0.33
C LEU A 149 -14.12 11.01 -1.35
N ARG A 150 -13.37 10.01 -1.77
CA ARG A 150 -13.87 8.99 -2.71
C ARG A 150 -15.04 8.20 -2.15
N ARG A 151 -14.96 7.80 -0.88
CA ARG A 151 -16.08 7.09 -0.23
C ARG A 151 -17.31 7.98 -0.09
N LEU A 152 -17.14 9.27 0.16
CA LEU A 152 -18.22 10.24 0.26
C LEU A 152 -19.01 10.38 -1.05
N PHE A 153 -18.28 10.46 -2.19
CA PHE A 153 -18.88 10.62 -3.51
C PHE A 153 -19.10 9.30 -4.26
N GLY A 154 -18.70 8.17 -3.70
CA GLY A 154 -18.84 6.86 -4.32
C GLY A 154 -20.32 6.43 -4.43
N ARG A 155 -20.83 6.25 -5.66
CA ARG A 155 -22.22 5.85 -5.92
C ARG A 155 -22.57 4.47 -5.34
N ARG A 156 -21.59 3.56 -5.22
CA ARG A 156 -21.75 2.19 -4.70
C ARG A 156 -21.50 2.07 -3.18
N VAL A 157 -21.25 3.18 -2.48
CA VAL A 157 -20.97 3.20 -1.04
C VAL A 157 -22.26 3.47 -0.27
N ALA A 158 -22.61 2.61 0.68
CA ALA A 158 -23.81 2.78 1.51
C ALA A 158 -23.80 4.12 2.25
N LEU A 159 -24.97 4.74 2.40
CA LEU A 159 -25.14 6.08 2.97
C LEU A 159 -24.47 6.23 4.34
N ARG A 160 -24.60 5.25 5.23
CA ARG A 160 -23.93 5.24 6.54
C ARG A 160 -22.40 5.39 6.46
N HIS A 161 -21.77 4.76 5.49
CA HIS A 161 -20.32 4.85 5.29
C HIS A 161 -19.92 6.18 4.64
N ARG A 162 -20.78 6.76 3.82
CA ARG A 162 -20.58 8.11 3.26
C ARG A 162 -20.64 9.16 4.38
N MET A 163 -21.63 9.09 5.27
CA MET A 163 -21.75 9.97 6.43
C MET A 163 -20.54 9.86 7.38
N LEU A 164 -20.10 8.63 7.66
CA LEU A 164 -18.89 8.41 8.46
C LEU A 164 -17.64 9.00 7.79
N SER A 165 -17.53 8.88 6.48
CA SER A 165 -16.43 9.46 5.72
C SER A 165 -16.44 10.97 5.74
N PHE A 166 -17.62 11.60 5.69
CA PHE A 166 -17.77 13.04 5.85
C PHE A 166 -17.26 13.52 7.22
N VAL A 167 -17.72 12.89 8.31
CA VAL A 167 -17.23 13.22 9.66
C VAL A 167 -15.70 13.06 9.76
N ARG A 168 -15.15 11.99 9.22
CA ARG A 168 -13.70 11.77 9.23
C ARG A 168 -12.93 12.83 8.44
N LEU A 169 -13.47 13.33 7.34
CA LEU A 169 -12.87 14.41 6.57
C LEU A 169 -12.73 15.70 7.37
N LEU A 170 -13.73 16.04 8.22
CA LEU A 170 -13.69 17.24 9.06
C LEU A 170 -12.48 17.24 10.01
N PHE A 171 -11.95 16.06 10.37
CA PHE A 171 -10.76 15.93 11.20
C PHE A 171 -9.50 15.67 10.38
N ALA A 172 -9.54 14.83 9.35
CA ALA A 172 -8.39 14.46 8.57
C ALA A 172 -7.76 15.68 7.86
N VAL A 173 -8.57 16.53 7.23
CA VAL A 173 -8.08 17.68 6.47
C VAL A 173 -7.30 18.69 7.35
N PRO A 174 -7.82 19.14 8.52
CA PRO A 174 -7.06 20.01 9.40
C PRO A 174 -5.79 19.35 9.96
N LEU A 175 -5.82 18.05 10.25
CA LEU A 175 -4.65 17.32 10.74
C LEU A 175 -3.57 17.21 9.67
N GLU A 176 -3.93 16.87 8.42
CA GLU A 176 -3.00 16.87 7.29
C GLU A 176 -2.36 18.24 7.09
N ARG A 177 -3.17 19.31 7.07
CA ARG A 177 -2.64 20.68 6.93
C ARG A 177 -1.68 21.08 8.04
N ARG A 178 -2.00 20.72 9.30
CA ARG A 178 -1.12 21.01 10.44
C ARG A 178 0.18 20.22 10.35
N ALA A 179 0.10 18.96 9.93
CA ALA A 179 1.28 18.14 9.72
C ALA A 179 2.17 18.72 8.62
N LEU A 180 1.61 19.04 7.44
CA LEU A 180 2.35 19.62 6.32
C LEU A 180 3.03 20.97 6.65
N ARG A 181 2.51 21.74 7.62
CA ARG A 181 3.15 22.96 8.11
C ARG A 181 4.34 22.69 9.04
N ALA A 182 4.38 21.52 9.64
CA ALA A 182 5.43 21.14 10.59
C ALA A 182 6.54 20.29 9.96
N LEU A 183 6.25 19.67 8.80
CA LEU A 183 7.19 18.87 8.04
C LEU A 183 8.09 19.74 7.16
N ASP A 184 9.34 19.32 6.96
CA ASP A 184 10.23 19.85 5.94
C ASP A 184 9.98 19.17 4.60
N THR A 185 9.79 17.85 4.63
CA THR A 185 9.49 17.05 3.44
C THR A 185 8.29 16.12 3.69
N ALA A 186 7.42 16.07 2.71
CA ALA A 186 6.33 15.09 2.64
C ALA A 186 6.58 14.13 1.47
N VAL A 187 6.75 12.86 1.77
CA VAL A 187 6.92 11.78 0.79
C VAL A 187 5.56 11.19 0.46
N VAL A 188 5.28 11.06 -0.81
CA VAL A 188 4.07 10.40 -1.36
C VAL A 188 4.46 9.36 -2.39
N LEU A 189 3.55 8.43 -2.69
CA LEU A 189 3.84 7.29 -3.55
C LEU A 189 3.47 7.53 -5.03
N SER A 190 2.78 8.64 -5.34
CA SER A 190 2.35 8.94 -6.71
C SER A 190 2.26 10.44 -6.99
N GLU A 191 2.38 10.81 -8.27
CA GLU A 191 2.18 12.17 -8.75
C GLU A 191 0.77 12.71 -8.45
N LYS A 192 -0.22 11.83 -8.47
CA LYS A 192 -1.59 12.17 -8.10
C LYS A 192 -1.69 12.59 -6.63
N ASP A 193 -1.04 11.85 -5.72
CA ASP A 193 -1.01 12.18 -4.30
C ASP A 193 -0.24 13.47 -4.05
N ARG A 194 0.86 13.69 -4.81
CA ARG A 194 1.59 14.96 -4.80
C ARG A 194 0.68 16.11 -5.18
N ALA A 195 -0.01 16.02 -6.31
CA ALA A 195 -0.93 17.07 -6.77
C ALA A 195 -2.07 17.32 -5.75
N PHE A 196 -2.56 16.26 -5.12
CA PHE A 196 -3.61 16.36 -4.11
C PHE A 196 -3.13 17.08 -2.83
N LEU A 197 -1.97 16.70 -2.29
CA LEU A 197 -1.40 17.33 -1.08
C LEU A 197 -0.91 18.75 -1.36
N THR A 198 -0.35 19.04 -2.54
CA THR A 198 0.05 20.40 -2.94
C THR A 198 -1.12 21.38 -2.84
N ARG A 199 -2.31 20.97 -3.26
CA ARG A 199 -3.54 21.79 -3.15
C ARG A 199 -3.99 22.03 -1.71
N ARG A 200 -3.51 21.22 -0.74
CA ARG A 200 -3.81 21.41 0.69
C ARG A 200 -3.02 22.58 1.29
N GLY A 201 -1.87 22.94 0.70
CA GLY A 201 -0.93 23.90 1.24
C GLY A 201 -0.22 23.36 2.49
N GLY A 202 0.71 24.11 3.03
CA GLY A 202 1.41 23.74 4.28
C GLY A 202 2.88 24.08 4.30
N GLY A 203 3.53 24.19 3.15
CA GLY A 203 4.94 24.61 3.05
C GLY A 203 5.94 23.45 2.97
N ALA A 204 5.56 22.21 3.31
CA ALA A 204 6.44 21.05 3.13
C ALA A 204 6.79 20.84 1.64
N ARG A 205 8.04 20.50 1.37
CA ARG A 205 8.47 20.03 0.05
C ARG A 205 7.84 18.66 -0.20
N ILE A 206 6.97 18.51 -1.22
CA ILE A 206 6.30 17.24 -1.52
C ILE A 206 7.09 16.51 -2.60
N VAL A 207 7.56 15.30 -2.29
CA VAL A 207 8.39 14.46 -3.15
C VAL A 207 7.70 13.13 -3.41
N VAL A 208 7.69 12.70 -4.68
CA VAL A 208 7.22 11.37 -5.04
C VAL A 208 8.36 10.38 -4.93
N VAL A 209 8.18 9.35 -4.12
CA VAL A 209 9.11 8.23 -3.97
C VAL A 209 8.37 6.96 -4.36
N PRO A 210 8.66 6.39 -5.53
CA PRO A 210 8.05 5.14 -5.94
C PRO A 210 8.41 4.00 -5.00
N LEU A 211 7.52 3.02 -4.88
CA LEU A 211 7.72 1.88 -3.98
C LEU A 211 8.89 0.99 -4.46
N PRO A 212 9.77 0.50 -3.57
CA PRO A 212 10.78 -0.49 -3.92
C PRO A 212 10.13 -1.88 -3.95
N LEU A 213 9.68 -2.30 -5.11
CA LEU A 213 8.90 -3.53 -5.28
C LEU A 213 9.60 -4.64 -6.04
N ASP A 214 10.80 -4.39 -6.60
CA ASP A 214 11.61 -5.45 -7.20
C ASP A 214 12.04 -6.47 -6.13
N ASP A 215 12.09 -7.72 -6.56
CA ASP A 215 12.41 -8.88 -5.73
C ASP A 215 13.38 -9.78 -6.50
N GLU A 216 14.17 -10.57 -5.79
CA GLU A 216 15.12 -11.53 -6.38
C GLU A 216 14.42 -12.56 -7.27
N ASP A 217 13.18 -12.92 -6.94
CA ASP A 217 12.35 -13.83 -7.73
C ASP A 217 11.84 -13.23 -9.04
N MET A 218 11.85 -11.91 -9.18
CA MET A 218 11.35 -11.22 -10.37
C MET A 218 12.38 -11.28 -11.51
N PRO A 219 11.92 -11.45 -12.77
CA PRO A 219 12.84 -11.53 -13.91
C PRO A 219 13.64 -10.24 -14.04
N SER A 220 14.95 -10.36 -14.29
CA SER A 220 15.84 -9.21 -14.60
C SER A 220 15.57 -8.66 -16.00
N GLU A 221 15.15 -9.52 -16.92
CA GLU A 221 14.86 -9.21 -18.32
C GLU A 221 13.37 -9.45 -18.64
N PRO A 222 12.82 -8.76 -19.63
CA PRO A 222 11.46 -9.03 -20.11
C PRO A 222 11.33 -10.49 -20.57
N ARG A 223 10.15 -11.06 -20.37
CA ARG A 223 9.84 -12.41 -20.84
C ARG A 223 9.99 -12.48 -22.37
N GLN A 224 10.83 -13.40 -22.85
CA GLN A 224 11.11 -13.54 -24.28
C GLN A 224 10.09 -14.40 -25.03
N GLN A 225 9.40 -15.30 -24.32
CA GLN A 225 8.38 -16.17 -24.90
C GLN A 225 7.05 -15.99 -24.19
N PRO A 226 5.95 -15.97 -24.93
CA PRO A 226 4.62 -15.99 -24.33
C PRO A 226 4.43 -17.29 -23.53
N PRO A 227 3.64 -17.27 -22.47
CA PRO A 227 3.31 -18.49 -21.74
C PRO A 227 2.53 -19.45 -22.62
N THR A 228 2.74 -20.77 -22.41
CA THR A 228 2.09 -21.83 -23.20
C THR A 228 0.64 -22.11 -22.79
N GLY A 229 0.12 -21.43 -21.76
CA GLY A 229 -1.22 -21.59 -21.24
C GLY A 229 -2.11 -20.36 -21.40
N SER A 230 -3.35 -20.46 -20.92
CA SER A 230 -4.33 -19.35 -20.91
C SER A 230 -4.75 -18.99 -19.48
N ASP A 231 -3.76 -18.87 -18.58
CA ASP A 231 -3.99 -18.53 -17.17
C ASP A 231 -4.17 -17.01 -16.99
N VAL A 232 -5.31 -16.64 -16.43
CA VAL A 232 -5.65 -15.27 -16.02
C VAL A 232 -5.45 -15.15 -14.53
N LEU A 233 -4.58 -14.25 -14.07
CA LEU A 233 -4.23 -14.12 -12.65
C LEU A 233 -4.81 -12.84 -12.05
N PHE A 234 -5.52 -12.98 -10.93
CA PHE A 234 -5.87 -11.89 -10.01
C PHE A 234 -5.24 -12.11 -8.64
N VAL A 235 -4.49 -11.13 -8.16
CA VAL A 235 -3.80 -11.22 -6.86
C VAL A 235 -4.40 -10.23 -5.86
N GLY A 236 -4.59 -10.66 -4.61
CA GLY A 236 -4.98 -9.74 -3.54
C GLY A 236 -5.40 -10.43 -2.25
N ALA A 237 -5.31 -9.72 -1.12
CA ALA A 237 -5.90 -10.16 0.15
C ALA A 237 -7.43 -10.23 -0.02
N LEU A 238 -7.98 -11.45 -0.13
CA LEU A 238 -9.37 -11.67 -0.57
C LEU A 238 -10.41 -11.33 0.51
N TRP A 239 -9.99 -11.08 1.76
CA TRP A 239 -10.84 -10.54 2.82
C TRP A 239 -11.15 -9.05 2.68
N ARG A 240 -10.34 -8.29 1.91
CA ARG A 240 -10.52 -6.85 1.75
C ARG A 240 -11.69 -6.55 0.82
N ALA A 241 -12.55 -5.62 1.23
CA ALA A 241 -13.79 -5.29 0.52
C ALA A 241 -13.57 -4.92 -0.96
N GLU A 242 -12.50 -4.18 -1.26
CA GLU A 242 -12.13 -3.80 -2.62
C GLU A 242 -11.74 -4.99 -3.51
N ASN A 243 -11.09 -6.01 -2.93
CA ASN A 243 -10.71 -7.21 -3.65
C ASN A 243 -11.89 -8.19 -3.81
N GLN A 244 -12.78 -8.23 -2.81
CA GLN A 244 -14.03 -8.98 -2.91
C GLN A 244 -14.95 -8.42 -4.01
N ASP A 245 -15.10 -7.08 -4.08
CA ASP A 245 -15.87 -6.42 -5.15
C ASP A 245 -15.26 -6.75 -6.51
N ALA A 246 -13.92 -6.66 -6.64
CA ALA A 246 -13.21 -6.98 -7.86
C ALA A 246 -13.38 -8.44 -8.29
N ALA A 247 -13.21 -9.40 -7.37
CA ALA A 247 -13.35 -10.83 -7.64
C ALA A 247 -14.80 -11.19 -8.06
N ARG A 248 -15.81 -10.65 -7.36
CA ARG A 248 -17.22 -10.86 -7.73
C ARG A 248 -17.54 -10.30 -9.11
N TRP A 249 -17.08 -9.10 -9.41
CA TRP A 249 -17.29 -8.51 -10.73
C TRP A 249 -16.61 -9.32 -11.83
N LEU A 250 -15.39 -9.79 -11.56
CA LEU A 250 -14.66 -10.68 -12.46
C LEU A 250 -15.43 -11.98 -12.71
N LEU A 251 -15.92 -12.66 -11.67
CA LEU A 251 -16.66 -13.91 -11.76
C LEU A 251 -18.04 -13.75 -12.41
N ALA A 252 -18.77 -12.68 -12.08
CA ALA A 252 -20.16 -12.54 -12.52
C ALA A 252 -20.30 -11.97 -13.94
N GLU A 253 -19.47 -10.99 -14.32
CA GLU A 253 -19.67 -10.23 -15.53
C GLU A 253 -18.57 -10.41 -16.59
N ILE A 254 -17.30 -10.60 -16.17
CA ILE A 254 -16.16 -10.67 -17.08
C ILE A 254 -15.85 -12.11 -17.48
N TRP A 255 -15.68 -12.99 -16.49
CA TRP A 255 -15.20 -14.34 -16.70
C TRP A 255 -16.07 -15.20 -17.62
N PRO A 256 -17.43 -15.17 -17.56
CA PRO A 256 -18.28 -15.90 -18.49
C PRO A 256 -18.05 -15.50 -19.95
N ARG A 257 -17.75 -14.21 -20.20
CA ARG A 257 -17.47 -13.71 -21.56
C ARG A 257 -16.11 -14.21 -22.07
N VAL A 258 -15.10 -14.17 -21.21
CA VAL A 258 -13.77 -14.69 -21.57
C VAL A 258 -13.86 -16.18 -21.91
N ARG A 259 -14.52 -16.97 -21.08
CA ARG A 259 -14.72 -18.41 -21.30
C ARG A 259 -15.53 -18.74 -22.54
N GLY A 260 -16.46 -17.89 -22.92
CA GLY A 260 -17.25 -18.05 -24.14
C GLY A 260 -16.41 -17.98 -25.41
N VAL A 261 -15.26 -17.29 -25.38
CA VAL A 261 -14.35 -17.12 -26.53
C VAL A 261 -13.09 -17.99 -26.39
N VAL A 262 -12.56 -18.16 -25.17
CA VAL A 262 -11.38 -18.96 -24.87
C VAL A 262 -11.76 -20.07 -23.88
N PRO A 263 -12.30 -21.21 -24.37
CA PRO A 263 -12.82 -22.27 -23.52
C PRO A 263 -11.82 -22.93 -22.57
N ASP A 264 -10.53 -22.89 -22.89
CA ASP A 264 -9.45 -23.47 -22.08
C ASP A 264 -8.83 -22.48 -21.08
N ALA A 265 -9.33 -21.23 -21.03
CA ALA A 265 -8.84 -20.25 -20.08
C ALA A 265 -9.11 -20.68 -18.63
N ARG A 266 -8.14 -20.41 -17.76
CA ARG A 266 -8.22 -20.64 -16.32
C ARG A 266 -8.09 -19.34 -15.56
N LEU A 267 -8.93 -19.10 -14.55
CA LEU A 267 -8.85 -17.96 -13.66
C LEU A 267 -8.26 -18.38 -12.32
N VAL A 268 -7.19 -17.71 -11.91
CA VAL A 268 -6.57 -17.93 -10.60
C VAL A 268 -6.80 -16.68 -9.75
N LEU A 269 -7.51 -16.85 -8.64
CA LEU A 269 -7.71 -15.85 -7.60
C LEU A 269 -6.72 -16.16 -6.46
N ALA A 270 -5.56 -15.51 -6.49
CA ALA A 270 -4.47 -15.79 -5.55
C ALA A 270 -4.46 -14.80 -4.38
N GLY A 271 -4.55 -15.32 -3.15
CA GLY A 271 -4.39 -14.51 -1.95
C GLY A 271 -5.15 -14.95 -0.72
N ALA A 272 -4.73 -14.37 0.40
CA ALA A 272 -5.15 -14.79 1.73
C ALA A 272 -6.63 -14.52 2.03
N GLU A 273 -7.17 -15.36 2.90
CA GLU A 273 -8.45 -15.23 3.58
C GLU A 273 -9.65 -14.98 2.63
N PRO A 274 -9.89 -15.86 1.64
CA PRO A 274 -11.09 -15.79 0.84
C PRO A 274 -12.34 -15.96 1.71
N THR A 275 -13.39 -15.18 1.44
CA THR A 275 -14.65 -15.34 2.16
C THR A 275 -15.38 -16.62 1.71
N ALA A 276 -16.18 -17.22 2.60
CA ALA A 276 -16.97 -18.39 2.28
C ALA A 276 -17.85 -18.20 1.03
N ALA A 277 -18.46 -17.01 0.89
CA ALA A 277 -19.27 -16.65 -0.28
C ALA A 277 -18.44 -16.62 -1.59
N LEU A 278 -17.18 -16.14 -1.54
CA LEU A 278 -16.31 -16.16 -2.72
C LEU A 278 -15.87 -17.57 -3.08
N LEU A 279 -15.57 -18.41 -2.09
CA LEU A 279 -15.24 -19.83 -2.31
C LEU A 279 -16.41 -20.60 -2.93
N GLU A 280 -17.63 -20.38 -2.43
CA GLU A 280 -18.85 -20.99 -2.98
C GLU A 280 -19.09 -20.54 -4.42
N GLU A 281 -18.97 -19.24 -4.69
CA GLU A 281 -19.18 -18.70 -6.04
C GLU A 281 -18.13 -19.20 -7.05
N ALA A 282 -16.87 -19.28 -6.64
CA ALA A 282 -15.77 -19.80 -7.44
C ALA A 282 -15.91 -21.32 -7.68
N GLY A 283 -16.27 -22.08 -6.63
CA GLY A 283 -16.43 -23.55 -6.70
C GLY A 283 -17.53 -24.06 -7.64
N ARG A 284 -18.43 -23.18 -8.08
CA ARG A 284 -19.41 -23.48 -9.11
C ARG A 284 -18.81 -23.51 -10.54
N ARG A 285 -17.53 -23.20 -10.70
CA ARG A 285 -16.83 -23.05 -11.97
C ARG A 285 -15.51 -23.82 -11.95
N GLU A 286 -15.43 -24.93 -12.66
CA GLU A 286 -14.21 -25.77 -12.76
C GLU A 286 -12.98 -24.99 -13.29
N SER A 287 -13.21 -23.92 -14.06
CA SER A 287 -12.15 -23.07 -14.61
C SER A 287 -11.61 -22.02 -13.64
N VAL A 288 -12.02 -22.02 -12.37
CA VAL A 288 -11.64 -21.03 -11.36
C VAL A 288 -10.94 -21.70 -10.19
N GLU A 289 -9.71 -21.31 -9.94
CA GLU A 289 -8.91 -21.70 -8.77
C GLU A 289 -8.87 -20.55 -7.75
N VAL A 290 -9.11 -20.86 -6.48
CA VAL A 290 -8.89 -19.91 -5.34
C VAL A 290 -7.83 -20.50 -4.44
N THR A 291 -6.65 -19.89 -4.39
CA THR A 291 -5.49 -20.49 -3.72
C THR A 291 -5.51 -20.37 -2.19
N GLY A 292 -6.22 -19.37 -1.65
CA GLY A 292 -5.99 -18.98 -0.27
C GLY A 292 -4.62 -18.31 -0.10
N TYR A 293 -4.08 -18.36 1.14
CA TYR A 293 -2.73 -17.89 1.41
C TYR A 293 -1.70 -18.80 0.74
N VAL A 294 -0.70 -18.20 0.12
CA VAL A 294 0.46 -18.87 -0.45
C VAL A 294 1.74 -18.20 0.04
N GLU A 295 2.78 -18.95 0.30
CA GLU A 295 4.07 -18.40 0.73
C GLU A 295 4.73 -17.55 -0.34
N SER A 296 4.60 -17.95 -1.61
CA SER A 296 5.13 -17.23 -2.76
C SER A 296 4.10 -17.10 -3.86
N LEU A 297 4.01 -15.90 -4.43
CA LEU A 297 3.21 -15.62 -5.62
C LEU A 297 3.99 -15.85 -6.93
N SER A 298 5.32 -16.07 -6.84
CA SER A 298 6.20 -16.24 -7.99
C SER A 298 5.78 -17.35 -8.96
N PRO A 299 5.35 -18.55 -8.51
CA PRO A 299 4.88 -19.60 -9.41
C PRO A 299 3.65 -19.18 -10.22
N TYR A 300 2.74 -18.42 -9.61
CA TYR A 300 1.52 -17.94 -10.24
C TYR A 300 1.82 -16.86 -11.29
N TYR A 301 2.70 -15.90 -10.98
CA TYR A 301 3.15 -14.92 -11.97
C TYR A 301 3.91 -15.56 -13.13
N ARG A 302 4.74 -16.58 -12.88
CA ARG A 302 5.46 -17.31 -13.95
C ARG A 302 4.52 -18.02 -14.91
N ARG A 303 3.42 -18.58 -14.42
CA ARG A 303 2.43 -19.32 -15.22
C ARG A 303 1.45 -18.41 -15.94
N ALA A 304 1.17 -17.22 -15.39
CA ALA A 304 0.16 -16.33 -15.92
C ALA A 304 0.43 -15.86 -17.35
N SER A 305 -0.61 -15.84 -18.18
CA SER A 305 -0.61 -15.25 -19.51
C SER A 305 -1.01 -13.78 -19.48
N VAL A 306 -1.90 -13.42 -18.57
CA VAL A 306 -2.34 -12.04 -18.33
C VAL A 306 -2.67 -11.86 -16.85
N VAL A 307 -2.35 -10.68 -16.33
CA VAL A 307 -2.80 -10.28 -14.99
C VAL A 307 -3.97 -9.31 -15.12
N VAL A 308 -5.01 -9.56 -14.35
CA VAL A 308 -6.19 -8.69 -14.30
C VAL A 308 -6.25 -7.96 -12.97
N VAL A 309 -6.53 -6.65 -13.01
CA VAL A 309 -6.72 -5.83 -11.82
C VAL A 309 -8.06 -5.08 -11.90
N PRO A 310 -9.20 -5.82 -11.76
CA PRO A 310 -10.55 -5.27 -11.93
C PRO A 310 -11.03 -4.50 -10.70
N VAL A 311 -10.13 -3.76 -10.04
CA VAL A 311 -10.41 -3.02 -8.80
C VAL A 311 -11.17 -1.74 -9.12
N ARG A 312 -12.36 -1.57 -8.53
CA ARG A 312 -13.25 -0.42 -8.71
C ARG A 312 -13.34 0.46 -7.46
N LEU A 313 -12.78 0.00 -6.35
CA LEU A 313 -12.81 0.66 -5.05
C LEU A 313 -11.39 0.86 -4.51
N GLY A 314 -11.24 1.83 -3.61
CA GLY A 314 -9.98 2.11 -2.94
C GLY A 314 -9.25 3.34 -3.49
N ALA A 315 -8.10 3.65 -2.91
CA ALA A 315 -7.23 4.77 -3.26
C ALA A 315 -5.76 4.34 -3.25
N GLY A 316 -4.87 5.17 -3.79
CA GLY A 316 -3.44 4.93 -3.79
C GLY A 316 -2.94 3.91 -4.84
N VAL A 317 -1.63 3.75 -4.91
CA VAL A 317 -0.95 2.82 -5.80
C VAL A 317 -1.32 1.37 -5.46
N LYS A 318 -1.68 0.59 -6.46
CA LYS A 318 -2.01 -0.82 -6.27
C LYS A 318 -0.73 -1.66 -6.42
N VAL A 319 -0.17 -2.13 -5.30
CA VAL A 319 1.04 -2.98 -5.27
C VAL A 319 0.96 -4.14 -6.27
N LYS A 320 -0.20 -4.81 -6.36
CA LYS A 320 -0.44 -5.90 -7.31
C LYS A 320 -0.29 -5.49 -8.79
N THR A 321 -0.67 -4.25 -9.12
CA THR A 321 -0.51 -3.72 -10.47
C THR A 321 0.97 -3.56 -10.79
N VAL A 322 1.72 -2.92 -9.89
CA VAL A 322 3.16 -2.71 -10.06
C VAL A 322 3.91 -4.05 -10.09
N ALA A 323 3.55 -4.99 -9.21
CA ALA A 323 4.16 -6.32 -9.22
C ALA A 323 3.97 -7.03 -10.57
N ALA A 324 2.76 -6.99 -11.14
CA ALA A 324 2.50 -7.60 -12.45
C ALA A 324 3.35 -6.97 -13.57
N LEU A 325 3.54 -5.64 -13.54
CA LEU A 325 4.39 -4.93 -14.50
C LEU A 325 5.87 -5.33 -14.34
N LEU A 326 6.36 -5.47 -13.10
CA LEU A 326 7.72 -5.94 -12.79
C LEU A 326 7.94 -7.39 -13.23
N TRP A 327 6.90 -8.23 -13.22
CA TRP A 327 6.94 -9.58 -13.77
C TRP A 327 6.92 -9.60 -15.32
N GLY A 328 6.80 -8.44 -15.97
CA GLY A 328 6.74 -8.34 -17.43
C GLY A 328 5.49 -8.96 -18.03
N LEU A 329 4.37 -8.92 -17.33
CA LEU A 329 3.11 -9.48 -17.77
C LEU A 329 2.22 -8.40 -18.41
N PRO A 330 1.43 -8.74 -19.43
CA PRO A 330 0.36 -7.86 -19.90
C PRO A 330 -0.66 -7.67 -18.77
N VAL A 331 -1.03 -6.42 -18.50
CA VAL A 331 -1.96 -6.07 -17.42
C VAL A 331 -3.22 -5.45 -18.01
N VAL A 332 -4.36 -6.07 -17.77
CA VAL A 332 -5.69 -5.49 -18.01
C VAL A 332 -6.23 -4.97 -16.69
N THR A 333 -6.55 -3.68 -16.63
CA THR A 333 -6.91 -3.03 -15.37
C THR A 333 -8.06 -2.04 -15.55
N THR A 334 -8.65 -1.58 -14.45
CA THR A 334 -9.57 -0.44 -14.42
C THR A 334 -8.80 0.88 -14.23
N THR A 335 -9.45 2.01 -14.46
CA THR A 335 -8.90 3.32 -14.08
C THR A 335 -8.49 3.38 -12.60
N THR A 336 -9.27 2.73 -11.69
CA THR A 336 -8.92 2.64 -10.27
C THR A 336 -7.73 1.70 -10.03
N GLY A 337 -7.62 0.61 -10.78
CA GLY A 337 -6.50 -0.34 -10.68
C GLY A 337 -5.18 0.23 -11.22
N ALA A 338 -5.23 1.09 -12.22
CA ALA A 338 -4.10 1.81 -12.81
C ALA A 338 -3.64 3.02 -11.97
N GLU A 339 -4.42 3.40 -10.96
CA GLU A 339 -4.21 4.64 -10.23
C GLU A 339 -2.84 4.75 -9.57
N GLY A 340 -2.17 5.88 -9.80
CA GLY A 340 -0.86 6.20 -9.20
C GLY A 340 0.32 5.45 -9.85
N VAL A 341 0.06 4.67 -10.89
CA VAL A 341 1.05 4.06 -11.79
C VAL A 341 1.19 4.98 -13.01
N ALA A 342 1.90 4.61 -14.04
CA ALA A 342 2.09 5.40 -15.26
C ALA A 342 0.80 5.64 -16.06
N GLY A 343 0.94 6.32 -17.17
CA GLY A 343 -0.12 6.49 -18.16
C GLY A 343 -0.59 5.15 -18.77
N PRO A 344 -1.69 5.18 -19.52
CA PRO A 344 -2.33 3.98 -20.07
C PRO A 344 -1.43 3.15 -20.98
N GLU A 345 -0.38 3.75 -21.55
CA GLU A 345 0.58 3.10 -22.45
C GLU A 345 1.39 1.95 -21.81
N VAL A 346 1.47 1.91 -20.50
CA VAL A 346 2.18 0.85 -19.75
C VAL A 346 1.34 -0.41 -19.62
N PHE A 347 0.02 -0.27 -19.70
CA PHE A 347 -0.93 -1.37 -19.58
C PHE A 347 -1.26 -1.99 -20.94
N PHE A 348 -1.69 -3.24 -20.92
CA PHE A 348 -2.30 -3.85 -22.12
C PHE A 348 -3.64 -3.18 -22.44
N ALA A 349 -4.46 -2.95 -21.41
CA ALA A 349 -5.68 -2.14 -21.51
C ALA A 349 -6.10 -1.57 -20.14
N VAL A 350 -6.80 -0.41 -20.21
CA VAL A 350 -7.46 0.21 -19.05
C VAL A 350 -8.94 0.35 -19.36
N GLU A 351 -9.79 -0.46 -18.71
CA GLU A 351 -11.22 -0.54 -19.05
C GLU A 351 -12.08 -0.61 -17.78
N ASP A 352 -13.09 0.23 -17.70
CA ASP A 352 -14.03 0.27 -16.57
C ASP A 352 -15.38 -0.45 -16.88
N ASP A 353 -15.61 -0.82 -18.14
CA ASP A 353 -16.77 -1.58 -18.61
C ASP A 353 -16.46 -3.07 -18.68
N ALA A 354 -17.40 -3.91 -18.25
CA ALA A 354 -17.22 -5.38 -18.17
C ALA A 354 -16.99 -6.03 -19.54
N VAL A 355 -17.69 -5.55 -20.59
CA VAL A 355 -17.55 -6.12 -21.94
C VAL A 355 -16.19 -5.80 -22.49
N ARG A 356 -15.80 -4.51 -22.47
CA ARG A 356 -14.49 -4.06 -22.96
C ARG A 356 -13.33 -4.68 -22.17
N PHE A 357 -13.51 -4.86 -20.86
CA PHE A 357 -12.53 -5.52 -20.02
C PHE A 357 -12.36 -6.99 -20.44
N ALA A 358 -13.47 -7.71 -20.64
CA ALA A 358 -13.44 -9.09 -21.12
C ALA A 358 -12.78 -9.20 -22.51
N ASP A 359 -13.15 -8.31 -23.44
CA ASP A 359 -12.55 -8.26 -24.79
C ASP A 359 -11.04 -8.02 -24.73
N ALA A 360 -10.57 -7.15 -23.80
CA ALA A 360 -9.15 -6.92 -23.59
C ALA A 360 -8.43 -8.16 -23.03
N VAL A 361 -9.06 -8.90 -22.11
CA VAL A 361 -8.51 -10.16 -21.60
C VAL A 361 -8.44 -11.20 -22.72
N VAL A 362 -9.50 -11.35 -23.53
CA VAL A 362 -9.52 -12.25 -24.69
C VAL A 362 -8.38 -11.91 -25.65
N ARG A 363 -8.21 -10.64 -26.01
CA ARG A 363 -7.11 -10.21 -26.88
C ARG A 363 -5.74 -10.56 -26.29
N ALA A 364 -5.53 -10.34 -24.98
CA ALA A 364 -4.28 -10.71 -24.33
C ALA A 364 -4.00 -12.22 -24.36
N LEU A 365 -5.04 -13.06 -24.38
CA LEU A 365 -4.92 -14.52 -24.48
C LEU A 365 -4.76 -15.02 -25.91
N THR A 366 -5.34 -14.34 -26.91
CA THR A 366 -5.40 -14.79 -28.31
C THR A 366 -4.38 -14.09 -29.21
N ASP A 367 -3.74 -13.00 -28.75
CA ASP A 367 -2.66 -12.30 -29.46
C ASP A 367 -1.38 -12.32 -28.61
N PRO A 368 -0.60 -13.41 -28.65
CA PRO A 368 0.61 -13.56 -27.84
C PRO A 368 1.70 -12.55 -28.18
N VAL A 369 1.70 -12.02 -29.41
CA VAL A 369 2.70 -11.02 -29.85
C VAL A 369 2.40 -9.69 -29.17
N ALA A 370 1.18 -9.18 -29.28
CA ALA A 370 0.77 -7.95 -28.62
C ALA A 370 0.90 -8.05 -27.08
N ALA A 371 0.59 -9.21 -26.51
CA ALA A 371 0.73 -9.48 -25.09
C ALA A 371 2.21 -9.42 -24.63
N ALA A 372 3.11 -10.05 -25.37
CA ALA A 372 4.54 -10.03 -25.08
C ALA A 372 5.16 -8.63 -25.20
N GLU A 373 4.79 -7.89 -26.25
CA GLU A 373 5.24 -6.50 -26.43
C GLU A 373 4.77 -5.58 -25.28
N ALA A 374 3.51 -5.72 -24.87
CA ALA A 374 2.98 -4.97 -23.73
C ALA A 374 3.70 -5.33 -22.44
N GLY A 375 3.91 -6.63 -22.18
CA GLY A 375 4.68 -7.11 -21.03
C GLY A 375 6.12 -6.57 -21.01
N ALA A 376 6.80 -6.58 -22.15
CA ALA A 376 8.16 -6.05 -22.27
C ALA A 376 8.22 -4.51 -22.04
N ARG A 377 7.26 -3.76 -22.55
CA ARG A 377 7.14 -2.31 -22.25
C ARG A 377 6.92 -2.07 -20.76
N ALA A 378 5.98 -2.80 -20.18
CA ALA A 378 5.64 -2.75 -18.75
C ALA A 378 6.86 -3.02 -17.87
N HIS A 379 7.61 -4.08 -18.18
CA HIS A 379 8.81 -4.47 -17.47
C HIS A 379 9.89 -3.38 -17.50
N ARG A 380 10.27 -2.91 -18.69
CA ARG A 380 11.30 -1.86 -18.82
C ARG A 380 10.94 -0.60 -18.05
N TRP A 381 9.68 -0.17 -18.15
CA TRP A 381 9.20 1.00 -17.43
C TRP A 381 9.21 0.80 -15.91
N SER A 382 8.67 -0.33 -15.43
CA SER A 382 8.53 -0.60 -13.99
C SER A 382 9.88 -0.82 -13.30
N ARG A 383 10.84 -1.51 -13.96
CA ARG A 383 12.22 -1.65 -13.44
C ARG A 383 12.91 -0.30 -13.28
N GLY A 384 12.75 0.62 -14.22
CA GLY A 384 13.27 1.98 -14.09
C GLY A 384 12.64 2.79 -12.96
N SER A 385 11.38 2.52 -12.63
CA SER A 385 10.60 3.31 -11.68
C SER A 385 10.57 2.72 -10.26
N TYR A 386 10.40 1.40 -10.11
CA TYR A 386 10.09 0.71 -8.86
C TYR A 386 11.23 -0.18 -8.32
N SER A 387 12.46 -0.01 -8.83
CA SER A 387 13.62 -0.75 -8.33
C SER A 387 14.11 -0.19 -6.98
N ALA A 388 14.72 -1.06 -6.16
CA ALA A 388 15.38 -0.68 -4.91
C ALA A 388 16.48 0.36 -5.14
N SER A 389 17.23 0.25 -6.25
CA SER A 389 18.27 1.21 -6.61
C SER A 389 17.72 2.60 -6.95
N ASN A 390 16.58 2.69 -7.65
CA ASN A 390 15.91 3.97 -7.88
C ASN A 390 15.38 4.56 -6.58
N TYR A 391 14.79 3.71 -5.74
CA TYR A 391 14.29 4.11 -4.42
C TYR A 391 15.41 4.70 -3.55
N ALA A 392 16.55 4.01 -3.42
CA ALA A 392 17.72 4.48 -2.68
C ALA A 392 18.20 5.85 -3.18
N ARG A 393 18.35 6.00 -4.52
CA ARG A 393 18.77 7.26 -5.14
C ARG A 393 17.84 8.43 -4.84
N VAL A 394 16.52 8.18 -4.77
CA VAL A 394 15.55 9.22 -4.42
C VAL A 394 15.63 9.56 -2.93
N LEU A 395 15.80 8.55 -2.06
CA LEU A 395 16.01 8.77 -0.62
C LEU A 395 17.27 9.58 -0.34
N ASP A 396 18.38 9.30 -1.01
CA ASP A 396 19.62 10.08 -0.86
C ASP A 396 19.42 11.58 -1.11
N ARG A 397 18.57 11.94 -2.08
CA ARG A 397 18.20 13.33 -2.35
C ARG A 397 17.28 13.97 -1.29
N ILE A 398 16.63 13.16 -0.48
CA ILE A 398 15.76 13.60 0.61
C ILE A 398 16.56 13.74 1.89
N TYR A 399 17.50 12.85 2.12
CA TYR A 399 18.34 12.86 3.32
C TYR A 399 19.55 13.80 3.21
N GLY A 400 20.17 13.89 2.02
CA GLY A 400 21.32 14.75 1.73
C GLY A 400 20.99 16.19 1.63
#